data_74056505a828c373cf5242a21d40a39e
#
_entry.id   74056505a828c373cf5242a21d40a39e
#
_cell.length_a   1.000
_cell.length_b   1.000
_cell.length_c   1.000
_cell.angle_alpha   90.00
_cell.angle_beta   90.00
_cell.angle_gamma   90.00
#
_symmetry.space_group_name_H-M   'P 1'
#
loop_
_entity.id
_entity.type
_entity.pdbx_description
1 polymer ?
#
loop_
_entity_poly.entity_id
_entity_poly.type
_entity_poly.pdbx_seq_one_letter_code
_entity_poly.pdbx_strand_id
1 'polypeptide(L)'
;MADKFKEQALIIRQEEIADDIYSMWLRTEQIAANAKAGQFIAVYCNEGSRLLPRPISICEIDKKDKAIRIVYRVAGKGTDEFAKMHTGGILNITGPLGNGFPKKEKKALQRHFEMVTVNHFA
;
A
#
# COMPACT_ATOMS: atom_id res chain seq x y z
N MET A 1 -8.81 5.87 19.58
CA MET A 1 -8.11 6.47 18.45
C MET A 1 -7.01 5.53 17.97
N ALA A 2 -6.93 5.28 16.68
CA ALA A 2 -5.91 4.40 16.15
C ALA A 2 -4.55 5.07 16.24
N ASP A 3 -3.56 4.35 16.71
CA ASP A 3 -2.20 4.85 16.78
C ASP A 3 -1.58 4.86 15.39
N LYS A 4 -0.75 5.84 15.15
CA LYS A 4 0.02 5.97 13.92
C LYS A 4 1.46 5.59 14.19
N PHE A 5 2.04 4.84 13.28
CA PHE A 5 3.41 4.39 13.40
C PHE A 5 4.19 4.84 12.17
N LYS A 6 5.37 5.38 12.40
CA LYS A 6 6.31 5.69 11.33
C LYS A 6 7.32 4.57 11.30
N GLU A 7 7.36 3.84 10.17
CA GLU A 7 8.20 2.67 10.05
C GLU A 7 8.97 2.64 8.74
N GLN A 8 10.09 1.94 8.77
CA GLN A 8 10.79 1.55 7.57
C GLN A 8 10.31 0.16 7.21
N ALA A 9 9.50 0.06 6.15
CA ALA A 9 8.94 -1.21 5.73
C ALA A 9 9.85 -1.89 4.73
N LEU A 10 10.01 -3.21 4.89
CA LEU A 10 10.80 -4.02 3.97
C LEU A 10 9.93 -4.50 2.83
N ILE A 11 10.35 -4.27 1.60
CA ILE A 11 9.67 -4.80 0.42
C ILE A 11 9.95 -6.30 0.34
N ILE A 12 8.93 -7.11 0.58
CA ILE A 12 9.03 -8.56 0.52
C ILE A 12 8.85 -9.05 -0.90
N ARG A 13 7.92 -8.42 -1.63
CA ARG A 13 7.57 -8.82 -2.97
C ARG A 13 6.94 -7.65 -3.71
N GLN A 14 7.28 -7.49 -4.96
CA GLN A 14 6.63 -6.54 -5.85
C GLN A 14 6.45 -7.17 -7.21
N GLU A 15 5.26 -7.00 -7.80
CA GLU A 15 5.00 -7.49 -9.14
C GLU A 15 4.04 -6.57 -9.87
N GLU A 16 4.25 -6.44 -11.16
CA GLU A 16 3.30 -5.77 -12.03
C GLU A 16 2.18 -6.74 -12.34
N ILE A 17 0.97 -6.40 -11.91
CA ILE A 17 -0.20 -7.27 -12.07
C ILE A 17 -1.06 -6.88 -13.27
N ALA A 18 -0.85 -5.69 -13.81
CA ALA A 18 -1.48 -5.19 -15.03
C ALA A 18 -0.64 -4.00 -15.51
N ASP A 19 -0.96 -3.44 -16.68
CA ASP A 19 -0.21 -2.30 -17.20
C ASP A 19 -0.25 -1.13 -16.20
N ASP A 20 0.95 -0.72 -15.75
CA ASP A 20 1.14 0.36 -14.77
C ASP A 20 0.47 0.13 -13.42
N ILE A 21 0.04 -1.10 -13.12
CA ILE A 21 -0.53 -1.45 -11.82
C ILE A 21 0.37 -2.46 -11.14
N TYR A 22 0.80 -2.13 -9.93
CA TYR A 22 1.73 -2.93 -9.17
C TYR A 22 1.14 -3.36 -7.83
N SER A 23 1.47 -4.58 -7.43
CA SER A 23 1.17 -5.13 -6.12
C SER A 23 2.47 -5.21 -5.34
N MET A 24 2.48 -4.66 -4.14
CA MET A 24 3.66 -4.67 -3.29
C MET A 24 3.29 -5.18 -1.90
N TRP A 25 4.02 -6.19 -1.43
CA TRP A 25 3.91 -6.66 -0.05
C TRP A 25 5.03 -6.03 0.77
N LEU A 26 4.64 -5.44 1.89
CA LEU A 26 5.55 -4.76 2.81
C LEU A 26 5.51 -5.44 4.16
N ARG A 27 6.66 -5.77 4.69
CA ARG A 27 6.76 -6.24 6.08
C ARG A 27 6.86 -5.03 6.99
N THR A 28 5.97 -4.98 7.96
CA THR A 28 5.93 -3.91 8.97
C THR A 28 5.87 -4.57 10.34
N GLU A 29 6.16 -3.83 11.40
CA GLU A 29 6.02 -4.37 12.74
C GLU A 29 4.72 -3.94 13.38
N GLN A 30 4.50 -2.65 13.47
CA GLN A 30 3.34 -2.10 14.17
C GLN A 30 2.15 -1.89 13.25
N ILE A 31 2.39 -1.48 12.02
CA ILE A 31 1.31 -1.14 11.10
C ILE A 31 0.45 -2.35 10.79
N ALA A 32 1.05 -3.48 10.43
CA ALA A 32 0.28 -4.69 10.13
C ALA A 32 -0.51 -5.18 11.34
N ALA A 33 0.04 -5.04 12.54
CA ALA A 33 -0.62 -5.48 13.76
C ALA A 33 -1.85 -4.64 14.11
N ASN A 34 -1.86 -3.36 13.70
CA ASN A 34 -2.89 -2.41 14.07
C ASN A 34 -3.80 -1.98 12.92
N ALA A 35 -3.47 -2.37 11.69
CA ALA A 35 -4.22 -1.96 10.52
C ALA A 35 -5.56 -2.68 10.40
N LYS A 36 -6.51 -1.99 9.78
CA LYS A 36 -7.82 -2.52 9.45
C LYS A 36 -8.07 -2.29 7.96
N ALA A 37 -8.86 -3.15 7.36
CA ALA A 37 -9.24 -2.98 5.96
C ALA A 37 -9.96 -1.64 5.78
N GLY A 38 -9.65 -0.97 4.69
CA GLY A 38 -10.18 0.36 4.41
C GLY A 38 -9.31 1.50 4.89
N GLN A 39 -8.29 1.20 5.67
CA GLN A 39 -7.31 2.20 6.04
C GLN A 39 -6.25 2.34 4.95
N PHE A 40 -5.44 3.37 5.06
CA PHE A 40 -4.37 3.62 4.10
C PHE A 40 -3.06 3.91 4.83
N ILE A 41 -1.99 3.93 4.09
CA ILE A 41 -0.67 4.36 4.59
C ILE A 41 -0.21 5.55 3.76
N ALA A 42 0.62 6.38 4.36
CA ALA A 42 1.34 7.42 3.66
C ALA A 42 2.72 6.86 3.31
N VAL A 43 3.02 6.76 2.03
CA VAL A 43 4.32 6.29 1.55
C VAL A 43 5.12 7.51 1.12
N TYR A 44 6.30 7.67 1.71
CA TYR A 44 7.14 8.83 1.43
C TYR A 44 8.02 8.55 0.21
N CYS A 45 7.97 9.44 -0.74
CA CYS A 45 8.76 9.35 -1.96
C CYS A 45 9.47 10.68 -2.23
N ASN A 46 10.59 10.59 -2.91
CA ASN A 46 11.35 11.76 -3.29
C ASN A 46 10.82 12.33 -4.60
N GLU A 47 10.46 13.61 -4.58
CA GLU A 47 10.14 14.37 -5.77
C GLU A 47 11.03 15.62 -5.80
N GLY A 48 12.06 15.58 -6.63
CA GLY A 48 13.09 16.60 -6.61
C GLY A 48 13.87 16.52 -5.29
N SER A 49 13.91 17.62 -4.55
CA SER A 49 14.59 17.67 -3.25
C SER A 49 13.64 17.49 -2.07
N ARG A 50 12.37 17.15 -2.33
CA ARG A 50 11.34 17.05 -1.31
C ARG A 50 10.91 15.62 -1.10
N LEU A 51 10.67 15.29 0.17
CA LEU A 51 10.09 14.01 0.57
C LEU A 51 8.58 14.21 0.71
N LEU A 52 7.81 13.71 -0.25
CA LEU A 52 6.36 13.91 -0.28
C LEU A 52 5.63 12.60 0.02
N PRO A 53 4.61 12.63 0.89
CA PRO A 53 3.80 11.44 1.16
C PRO A 53 2.77 11.21 0.07
N ARG A 54 2.54 9.94 -0.25
CA ARG A 54 1.47 9.50 -1.14
C ARG A 54 0.55 8.57 -0.38
N PRO A 55 -0.75 8.87 -0.29
CA PRO A 55 -1.68 7.98 0.37
C PRO A 55 -1.99 6.78 -0.52
N ILE A 56 -1.80 5.59 0.03
CA ILE A 56 -2.08 4.35 -0.69
C ILE A 56 -2.89 3.45 0.21
N SER A 57 -4.01 2.92 -0.32
CA SER A 57 -4.90 2.07 0.44
C SER A 57 -4.27 0.70 0.72
N ILE A 58 -4.53 0.21 1.91
CA ILE A 58 -4.13 -1.15 2.29
C ILE A 58 -5.14 -2.12 1.68
N CYS A 59 -4.67 -3.00 0.81
CA CYS A 59 -5.49 -3.96 0.09
C CYS A 59 -5.69 -5.24 0.90
N GLU A 60 -4.63 -5.75 1.50
CA GLU A 60 -4.66 -6.95 2.31
C GLU A 60 -3.75 -6.80 3.52
N ILE A 61 -4.06 -7.52 4.59
CA ILE A 61 -3.27 -7.52 5.81
C ILE A 61 -3.01 -8.98 6.20
N ASP A 62 -1.74 -9.32 6.36
CA ASP A 62 -1.32 -10.61 6.90
C ASP A 62 -0.71 -10.38 8.27
N LYS A 63 -1.52 -10.52 9.31
CA LYS A 63 -1.08 -10.27 10.69
C LYS A 63 -0.09 -11.32 11.16
N LYS A 64 -0.16 -12.52 10.63
CA LYS A 64 0.74 -13.60 11.00
C LYS A 64 2.17 -13.31 10.58
N ASP A 65 2.34 -12.86 9.34
CA ASP A 65 3.65 -12.52 8.79
C ASP A 65 4.01 -11.04 8.94
N LYS A 66 3.16 -10.28 9.62
CA LYS A 66 3.34 -8.83 9.83
C LYS A 66 3.52 -8.07 8.53
N ALA A 67 2.69 -8.39 7.56
CA ALA A 67 2.79 -7.81 6.22
C ALA A 67 1.49 -7.15 5.80
N ILE A 68 1.62 -6.12 4.98
CA ILE A 68 0.48 -5.48 4.33
C ILE A 68 0.72 -5.49 2.82
N ARG A 69 -0.36 -5.59 2.07
CA ARG A 69 -0.32 -5.51 0.62
C ARG A 69 -0.93 -4.21 0.17
N ILE A 70 -0.21 -3.49 -0.66
CA ILE A 70 -0.71 -2.30 -1.31
C ILE A 70 -0.74 -2.54 -2.82
N VAL A 71 -1.74 -1.95 -3.47
CA VAL A 71 -1.84 -1.96 -4.93
C VAL A 71 -1.89 -0.50 -5.37
N TYR A 72 -1.06 -0.14 -6.31
CA TYR A 72 -0.98 1.23 -6.76
C TYR A 72 -0.78 1.31 -8.26
N ARG A 73 -1.22 2.42 -8.82
CA ARG A 73 -1.06 2.72 -10.24
C ARG A 73 0.08 3.70 -10.43
N VAL A 74 0.94 3.45 -11.41
CA VAL A 74 2.00 4.38 -11.74
C VAL A 74 1.38 5.60 -12.41
N ALA A 75 1.46 6.74 -11.75
CA ALA A 75 0.84 7.98 -12.20
C ALA A 75 1.64 9.18 -11.68
N GLY A 76 2.86 9.34 -12.14
CA GLY A 76 3.73 10.42 -11.73
C GLY A 76 5.05 9.91 -11.17
N LYS A 77 5.93 10.85 -10.83
CA LYS A 77 7.30 10.53 -10.43
C LYS A 77 7.40 9.68 -9.16
N GLY A 78 6.54 9.97 -8.17
CA GLY A 78 6.60 9.25 -6.90
C GLY A 78 6.26 7.78 -7.05
N THR A 79 5.17 7.46 -7.75
CA THR A 79 4.77 6.07 -7.97
C THR A 79 5.68 5.36 -8.98
N ASP A 80 6.26 6.09 -9.94
CA ASP A 80 7.26 5.55 -10.83
C ASP A 80 8.50 5.10 -10.05
N GLU A 81 8.89 5.87 -9.05
CA GLU A 81 9.99 5.52 -8.17
C GLU A 81 9.72 4.22 -7.41
N PHE A 82 8.49 4.01 -6.92
CA PHE A 82 8.12 2.77 -6.25
C PHE A 82 8.22 1.57 -7.20
N ALA A 83 7.80 1.74 -8.44
CA ALA A 83 7.80 0.67 -9.43
C ALA A 83 9.22 0.17 -9.75
N LYS A 84 10.22 1.00 -9.52
CA LYS A 84 11.63 0.64 -9.74
C LYS A 84 12.28 -0.04 -8.55
N MET A 85 11.59 -0.10 -7.41
CA MET A 85 12.13 -0.73 -6.22
C MET A 85 11.98 -2.26 -6.29
N HIS A 86 12.89 -2.95 -5.64
CA HIS A 86 12.94 -4.40 -5.67
C HIS A 86 12.80 -5.00 -4.28
N THR A 87 12.54 -6.30 -4.23
CA THR A 87 12.54 -7.07 -2.99
C THR A 87 13.83 -6.79 -2.22
N GLY A 88 13.69 -6.52 -0.94
CA GLY A 88 14.80 -6.13 -0.08
C GLY A 88 14.96 -4.62 0.08
N GLY A 89 14.27 -3.83 -0.75
CA GLY A 89 14.26 -2.38 -0.61
C GLY A 89 13.48 -1.92 0.61
N ILE A 90 13.72 -0.69 1.02
CA ILE A 90 13.09 -0.10 2.20
C ILE A 90 12.24 1.09 1.78
N LEU A 91 11.01 1.13 2.29
CA LEU A 91 10.12 2.28 2.14
C LEU A 91 9.83 2.89 3.50
N ASN A 92 9.87 4.21 3.56
CA ASN A 92 9.43 4.93 4.74
C ASN A 92 7.93 5.13 4.64
N ILE A 93 7.19 4.65 5.62
CA ILE A 93 5.73 4.72 5.63
C ILE A 93 5.22 5.17 6.98
N THR A 94 4.02 5.73 6.99
CA THR A 94 3.31 6.09 8.21
C THR A 94 1.89 5.56 8.13
N GLY A 95 1.43 4.95 9.19
CA GLY A 95 0.07 4.45 9.25
C GLY A 95 -0.16 3.55 10.47
N PRO A 96 -1.28 2.88 10.51
CA PRO A 96 -2.41 2.98 9.59
C PRO A 96 -3.16 4.30 9.75
N LEU A 97 -3.69 4.82 8.66
CA LEU A 97 -4.42 6.10 8.64
C LEU A 97 -5.87 5.86 8.23
N GLY A 98 -6.75 6.76 8.67
CA GLY A 98 -8.16 6.64 8.37
C GLY A 98 -8.88 5.74 9.35
N ASN A 99 -10.20 5.70 9.26
CA ASN A 99 -11.05 5.00 10.23
C ASN A 99 -11.42 3.57 9.82
N GLY A 100 -10.95 3.12 8.68
CA GLY A 100 -11.41 1.86 8.14
C GLY A 100 -12.82 2.01 7.56
N PHE A 101 -13.27 1.01 6.84
CA PHE A 101 -14.61 1.03 6.27
C PHE A 101 -15.61 0.29 7.15
N PRO A 102 -16.86 0.78 7.22
CA PRO A 102 -17.93 -0.08 7.69
C PRO A 102 -17.94 -1.35 6.85
N LYS A 103 -18.41 -2.43 7.42
CA LYS A 103 -18.38 -3.75 6.80
C LYS A 103 -18.93 -3.77 5.37
N LYS A 104 -19.98 -2.98 5.12
CA LYS A 104 -20.63 -2.88 3.82
C LYS A 104 -19.75 -2.18 2.78
N GLU A 105 -19.10 -1.08 3.16
CA GLU A 105 -18.22 -0.32 2.27
C GLU A 105 -16.93 -1.08 1.97
N LYS A 106 -16.46 -1.84 2.93
CA LYS A 106 -15.29 -2.70 2.77
C LYS A 106 -15.45 -3.68 1.61
N LYS A 107 -16.62 -4.32 1.52
CA LYS A 107 -16.90 -5.26 0.42
C LYS A 107 -16.97 -4.55 -0.93
N ALA A 108 -17.57 -3.36 -0.96
CA ALA A 108 -17.67 -2.57 -2.18
C ALA A 108 -16.28 -2.14 -2.68
N LEU A 109 -15.41 -1.71 -1.77
CA LEU A 109 -14.06 -1.31 -2.13
C LEU A 109 -13.25 -2.49 -2.66
N GLN A 110 -13.35 -3.64 -2.01
CA GLN A 110 -12.66 -4.85 -2.45
C GLN A 110 -13.07 -5.25 -3.84
N ARG A 111 -14.37 -5.20 -4.14
CA ARG A 111 -14.89 -5.47 -5.48
C ARG A 111 -14.35 -4.50 -6.51
N HIS A 112 -14.23 -3.23 -6.13
CA HIS A 112 -13.69 -2.22 -7.02
C HIS A 112 -12.25 -2.54 -7.42
N PHE A 113 -11.42 -2.91 -6.46
CA PHE A 113 -10.04 -3.31 -6.73
C PHE A 113 -9.96 -4.54 -7.63
N GLU A 114 -10.79 -5.53 -7.37
CA GLU A 114 -10.85 -6.73 -8.18
C GLU A 114 -11.26 -6.41 -9.62
N MET A 115 -12.27 -5.56 -9.79
CA MET A 115 -12.73 -5.15 -11.11
C MET A 115 -11.65 -4.39 -11.89
N VAL A 116 -10.97 -3.48 -11.25
CA VAL A 116 -9.89 -2.71 -11.89
C VAL A 116 -8.79 -3.64 -12.35
N THR A 117 -8.40 -4.59 -11.50
CA THR A 117 -7.37 -5.58 -11.83
C THR A 117 -7.79 -6.46 -13.01
N VAL A 118 -9.02 -6.98 -12.97
CA VAL A 118 -9.57 -7.83 -14.05
C VAL A 118 -9.65 -7.07 -15.36
N ASN A 119 -10.12 -5.82 -15.33
CA ASN A 119 -10.23 -5.01 -16.54
C ASN A 119 -8.87 -4.74 -17.20
N HIS A 120 -7.81 -4.68 -16.40
CA HIS A 120 -6.48 -4.47 -16.93
C HIS A 120 -5.91 -5.75 -17.56
N PHE A 121 -6.33 -6.92 -17.10
CA PHE A 121 -5.92 -8.18 -17.67
C PHE A 121 -6.74 -8.57 -18.90
N ALA A 122 -7.91 -8.02 -19.02
CA ALA A 122 -8.76 -8.26 -20.17
C ALA A 122 -8.32 -7.41 -21.36
#